data_d928b16aba67f1305cdefb9fd54fe3a4
#
_entry.id   d928b16aba67f1305cdefb9fd54fe3a4
#
_cell.length_a   1.000
_cell.length_b   1.000
_cell.length_c   1.000
_cell.angle_alpha   90.00
_cell.angle_beta   90.00
_cell.angle_gamma   90.00
#
_symmetry.space_group_name_H-M   'P 1'
#
loop_
_entity.id
_entity.type
_entity.pdbx_description
1 polymer ?
#
loop_
_entity_poly.entity_id
_entity_poly.type
_entity_poly.pdbx_seq_one_letter_code
_entity_poly.pdbx_strand_id
1 'polypeptide(L)'
;MTTAIMPGCESFSATNGPLGVLVLHGFSGNPASMRSLAESIADAGYSVELPRLPGHGTTLEDMMTTTWADWSRTAEEAFDSLSERCDRVGVVGLSMGGGLSAHIAEVRPRVSACVLINPIVKPPGEEMIEGLTALLDAGVETIDAIGSDIKKEGAIEASYDATPLECVASLFEAMIDVNANLGTITAPTLLLSSREDHVVTSDNGDDVVSMVKGPVERVWLENSYHVATMDNDLELVESATIEFLDRILKS
;
A
#
# COMPACT_ATOMS: atom_id res chain seq x y z
N MET A 1 13.21 -2.84 24.46
CA MET A 1 13.44 -4.17 23.88
C MET A 1 12.85 -4.12 22.49
N THR A 2 13.54 -4.62 21.46
CA THR A 2 12.97 -4.68 20.11
C THR A 2 11.92 -5.79 20.08
N THR A 3 10.70 -5.47 19.66
CA THR A 3 9.61 -6.45 19.50
C THR A 3 10.02 -7.50 18.47
N ALA A 4 9.72 -8.78 18.73
CA ALA A 4 10.05 -9.85 17.80
C ALA A 4 9.24 -9.72 16.51
N ILE A 5 9.89 -9.89 15.36
CA ILE A 5 9.23 -9.88 14.06
C ILE A 5 8.56 -11.24 13.84
N MET A 6 7.34 -11.24 13.32
CA MET A 6 6.64 -12.46 12.91
C MET A 6 7.41 -13.13 11.75
N PRO A 7 7.47 -14.47 11.70
CA PRO A 7 8.18 -15.18 10.63
C PRO A 7 7.67 -14.78 9.23
N GLY A 8 8.58 -14.44 8.32
CA GLY A 8 8.27 -14.02 6.95
C GLY A 8 7.87 -12.54 6.80
N CYS A 9 7.75 -11.80 7.91
CA CYS A 9 7.36 -10.39 7.90
C CYS A 9 8.55 -9.42 7.89
N GLU A 10 9.76 -9.92 7.69
CA GLU A 10 10.96 -9.10 7.59
C GLU A 10 10.93 -8.22 6.33
N SER A 11 11.55 -7.04 6.41
CA SER A 11 11.79 -6.18 5.25
C SER A 11 12.55 -6.95 4.15
N PHE A 12 12.36 -6.53 2.89
CA PHE A 12 13.12 -7.07 1.77
C PHE A 12 13.83 -5.95 1.02
N SER A 13 15.07 -6.20 0.62
CA SER A 13 15.86 -5.28 -0.19
C SER A 13 16.66 -6.05 -1.22
N ALA A 14 16.72 -5.52 -2.44
CA ALA A 14 17.56 -6.02 -3.53
C ALA A 14 18.26 -4.85 -4.23
N THR A 15 19.51 -5.05 -4.65
CA THR A 15 20.29 -4.05 -5.37
C THR A 15 20.72 -4.63 -6.72
N ASN A 16 19.97 -4.32 -7.78
CA ASN A 16 20.13 -4.93 -9.11
C ASN A 16 20.44 -3.94 -10.23
N GLY A 17 20.37 -2.62 -10.00
CA GLY A 17 20.63 -1.65 -11.05
C GLY A 17 20.26 -0.21 -10.67
N PRO A 18 20.32 0.70 -11.66
CA PRO A 18 20.07 2.12 -11.44
C PRO A 18 18.58 2.51 -11.41
N LEU A 19 17.67 1.56 -11.64
CA LEU A 19 16.22 1.78 -11.56
C LEU A 19 15.70 1.19 -10.26
N GLY A 20 15.01 2.02 -9.46
CA GLY A 20 14.51 1.65 -8.14
C GLY A 20 12.99 1.49 -8.09
N VAL A 21 12.51 0.62 -7.22
CA VAL A 21 11.08 0.47 -6.91
C VAL A 21 10.90 0.33 -5.40
N LEU A 22 10.13 1.24 -4.81
CA LEU A 22 9.66 1.13 -3.44
C LEU A 22 8.34 0.36 -3.44
N VAL A 23 8.25 -0.69 -2.63
CA VAL A 23 7.04 -1.51 -2.49
C VAL A 23 6.48 -1.36 -1.08
N LEU A 24 5.17 -1.10 -0.95
CA LEU A 24 4.52 -0.76 0.33
C LEU A 24 3.31 -1.67 0.58
N HIS A 25 3.27 -2.27 1.77
CA HIS A 25 2.18 -3.16 2.19
C HIS A 25 1.00 -2.40 2.81
N GLY A 26 -0.13 -3.09 3.02
CA GLY A 26 -1.36 -2.56 3.56
C GLY A 26 -1.37 -2.42 5.10
N PHE A 27 -2.46 -1.82 5.62
CA PHE A 27 -2.76 -1.69 7.04
C PHE A 27 -2.99 -3.07 7.65
N SER A 28 -2.48 -3.30 8.85
CA SER A 28 -2.43 -4.60 9.56
C SER A 28 -1.73 -5.74 8.81
N GLY A 29 -1.48 -5.59 7.49
CA GLY A 29 -0.62 -6.48 6.71
C GLY A 29 0.86 -6.28 7.03
N ASN A 30 1.74 -6.82 6.21
CA ASN A 30 3.18 -6.74 6.42
C ASN A 30 3.93 -7.11 5.12
N PRO A 31 5.27 -7.10 5.08
CA PRO A 31 6.01 -7.43 3.87
C PRO A 31 5.69 -8.80 3.24
N ALA A 32 5.18 -9.77 3.99
CA ALA A 32 4.85 -11.09 3.42
C ALA A 32 3.78 -11.01 2.32
N SER A 33 2.79 -10.13 2.46
CA SER A 33 1.73 -9.96 1.45
C SER A 33 2.20 -9.32 0.14
N MET A 34 3.35 -8.63 0.16
CA MET A 34 3.96 -8.00 -1.01
C MET A 34 5.23 -8.70 -1.49
N ARG A 35 5.66 -9.77 -0.80
CA ARG A 35 6.95 -10.42 -1.01
C ARG A 35 7.10 -10.95 -2.43
N SER A 36 6.12 -11.71 -2.93
CA SER A 36 6.17 -12.28 -4.29
C SER A 36 6.32 -11.19 -5.35
N LEU A 37 5.51 -10.15 -5.28
CA LEU A 37 5.60 -9.00 -6.19
C LEU A 37 6.96 -8.30 -6.11
N ALA A 38 7.47 -8.07 -4.90
CA ALA A 38 8.77 -7.43 -4.71
C ALA A 38 9.93 -8.26 -5.28
N GLU A 39 9.88 -9.60 -5.11
CA GLU A 39 10.85 -10.52 -5.68
C GLU A 39 10.75 -10.56 -7.22
N SER A 40 9.55 -10.62 -7.78
CA SER A 40 9.33 -10.56 -9.24
C SER A 40 9.86 -9.24 -9.85
N ILE A 41 9.68 -8.10 -9.18
CA ILE A 41 10.25 -6.82 -9.58
C ILE A 41 11.79 -6.85 -9.52
N ALA A 42 12.36 -7.44 -8.46
CA ALA A 42 13.81 -7.59 -8.35
C ALA A 42 14.39 -8.50 -9.44
N ASP A 43 13.72 -9.61 -9.75
CA ASP A 43 14.11 -10.55 -10.81
C ASP A 43 14.04 -9.89 -12.21
N ALA A 44 13.18 -8.89 -12.40
CA ALA A 44 13.14 -8.06 -13.62
C ALA A 44 14.28 -7.03 -13.71
N GLY A 45 15.18 -6.99 -12.69
CA GLY A 45 16.42 -6.22 -12.68
C GLY A 45 16.34 -4.86 -11.97
N TYR A 46 15.28 -4.60 -11.22
CA TYR A 46 15.13 -3.40 -10.41
C TYR A 46 15.81 -3.52 -9.04
N SER A 47 16.34 -2.42 -8.54
CA SER A 47 16.65 -2.27 -7.12
C SER A 47 15.34 -2.09 -6.35
N VAL A 48 15.11 -2.87 -5.31
CA VAL A 48 13.82 -2.89 -4.58
C VAL A 48 14.04 -2.62 -3.11
N GLU A 49 13.15 -1.83 -2.52
CA GLU A 49 12.94 -1.74 -1.08
C GLU A 49 11.50 -2.08 -0.75
N LEU A 50 11.31 -3.02 0.17
CA LEU A 50 10.03 -3.35 0.79
C LEU A 50 10.21 -3.22 2.30
N PRO A 51 10.07 -2.02 2.88
CA PRO A 51 10.20 -1.82 4.30
C PRO A 51 9.04 -2.48 5.05
N ARG A 52 9.31 -3.00 6.23
CA ARG A 52 8.27 -3.29 7.23
C ARG A 52 7.94 -1.98 7.93
N LEU A 53 6.71 -1.53 7.77
CA LEU A 53 6.24 -0.31 8.41
C LEU A 53 6.22 -0.47 9.94
N PRO A 54 6.46 0.60 10.72
CA PRO A 54 6.41 0.56 12.17
C PRO A 54 5.12 -0.09 12.70
N GLY A 55 5.25 -0.93 13.72
CA GLY A 55 4.13 -1.63 14.34
C GLY A 55 3.56 -2.80 13.56
N HIS A 56 3.94 -3.02 12.29
CA HIS A 56 3.42 -4.10 11.46
C HIS A 56 4.31 -5.34 11.51
N GLY A 57 3.69 -6.54 11.40
CA GLY A 57 4.41 -7.81 11.40
C GLY A 57 5.17 -8.10 12.70
N THR A 58 4.67 -7.62 13.83
CA THR A 58 5.21 -7.80 15.18
C THR A 58 4.11 -8.24 16.15
N THR A 59 3.59 -7.34 17.01
CA THR A 59 2.46 -7.58 17.89
C THR A 59 1.43 -6.45 17.76
N LEU A 60 0.18 -6.72 18.14
CA LEU A 60 -0.88 -5.72 18.15
C LEU A 60 -0.52 -4.51 19.01
N GLU A 61 0.09 -4.76 20.18
CA GLU A 61 0.50 -3.71 21.11
C GLU A 61 1.56 -2.80 20.49
N ASP A 62 2.48 -3.36 19.69
CA ASP A 62 3.48 -2.56 18.96
C ASP A 62 2.78 -1.69 17.90
N MET A 63 1.82 -2.23 17.17
CA MET A 63 1.02 -1.48 16.20
C MET A 63 0.24 -0.33 16.84
N MET A 64 -0.39 -0.57 17.99
CA MET A 64 -1.15 0.45 18.74
C MET A 64 -0.31 1.67 19.15
N THR A 65 1.02 1.59 19.10
CA THR A 65 1.91 2.72 19.38
C THR A 65 2.25 3.57 18.15
N THR A 66 1.72 3.24 16.97
CA THR A 66 2.09 3.84 15.69
C THR A 66 0.90 4.51 15.00
N THR A 67 1.19 5.45 14.11
CA THR A 67 0.21 6.23 13.38
C THR A 67 0.61 6.38 11.91
N TRP A 68 -0.24 6.97 11.10
CA TRP A 68 0.09 7.35 9.72
C TRP A 68 1.40 8.15 9.62
N ALA A 69 1.67 9.03 10.58
CA ALA A 69 2.89 9.84 10.57
C ALA A 69 4.16 8.99 10.67
N ASP A 70 4.10 7.85 11.39
CA ASP A 70 5.23 6.94 11.48
C ASP A 70 5.40 6.12 10.21
N TRP A 71 4.29 5.67 9.62
CA TRP A 71 4.29 4.88 8.39
C TRP A 71 4.70 5.71 7.18
N SER A 72 4.15 6.93 7.02
CA SER A 72 4.50 7.83 5.93
C SER A 72 5.96 8.27 6.01
N ARG A 73 6.46 8.63 7.19
CA ARG A 73 7.88 8.95 7.39
C ARG A 73 8.78 7.79 6.96
N THR A 74 8.47 6.55 7.38
CA THR A 74 9.28 5.37 7.01
C THR A 74 9.25 5.13 5.51
N ALA A 75 8.10 5.30 4.86
CA ALA A 75 7.96 5.15 3.42
C ALA A 75 8.72 6.25 2.66
N GLU A 76 8.66 7.50 3.11
CA GLU A 76 9.41 8.62 2.55
C GLU A 76 10.92 8.43 2.68
N GLU A 77 11.41 8.03 3.87
CA GLU A 77 12.83 7.74 4.10
C GLU A 77 13.32 6.61 3.18
N ALA A 78 12.53 5.57 2.98
CA ALA A 78 12.87 4.47 2.07
C ALA A 78 12.90 4.94 0.61
N PHE A 79 11.97 5.78 0.18
CA PHE A 79 11.98 6.39 -1.15
C PHE A 79 13.20 7.29 -1.36
N ASP A 80 13.51 8.15 -0.39
CA ASP A 80 14.64 9.06 -0.46
C ASP A 80 15.95 8.26 -0.53
N SER A 81 16.12 7.20 0.27
CA SER A 81 17.27 6.30 0.22
C SER A 81 17.43 5.58 -1.14
N LEU A 82 16.32 5.12 -1.75
CA LEU A 82 16.36 4.60 -3.12
C LEU A 82 16.77 5.66 -4.13
N SER A 83 16.25 6.89 -3.97
CA SER A 83 16.51 8.01 -4.88
C SER A 83 17.95 8.53 -4.82
N GLU A 84 18.70 8.22 -3.75
CA GLU A 84 20.14 8.53 -3.65
C GLU A 84 21.01 7.60 -4.49
N ARG A 85 20.54 6.37 -4.75
CA ARG A 85 21.31 5.30 -5.42
C ARG A 85 20.71 4.84 -6.75
N CYS A 86 19.53 5.36 -7.11
CA CYS A 86 18.85 5.04 -8.36
C CYS A 86 18.55 6.30 -9.14
N ASP A 87 18.70 6.21 -10.47
CA ASP A 87 18.46 7.32 -11.41
C ASP A 87 16.98 7.67 -11.50
N ARG A 88 16.11 6.65 -11.45
CA ARG A 88 14.65 6.75 -11.50
C ARG A 88 14.04 5.79 -10.49
N VAL A 89 13.00 6.25 -9.79
CA VAL A 89 12.32 5.45 -8.76
C VAL A 89 10.81 5.46 -9.00
N GLY A 90 10.23 4.26 -9.03
CA GLY A 90 8.79 4.03 -8.98
C GLY A 90 8.32 3.66 -7.57
N VAL A 91 7.03 3.83 -7.32
CA VAL A 91 6.36 3.39 -6.09
C VAL A 91 5.24 2.43 -6.42
N VAL A 92 5.09 1.37 -5.61
CA VAL A 92 4.08 0.32 -5.75
C VAL A 92 3.46 0.07 -4.39
N GLY A 93 2.14 0.09 -4.28
CA GLY A 93 1.51 -0.15 -2.98
C GLY A 93 0.13 -0.78 -3.04
N LEU A 94 -0.17 -1.61 -2.04
CA LEU A 94 -1.45 -2.26 -1.83
C LEU A 94 -2.22 -1.56 -0.72
N SER A 95 -3.50 -1.25 -0.92
CA SER A 95 -4.40 -0.74 0.12
C SER A 95 -3.86 0.56 0.76
N MET A 96 -3.58 0.58 2.06
CA MET A 96 -2.87 1.67 2.72
C MET A 96 -1.50 1.94 2.07
N GLY A 97 -0.78 0.91 1.63
CA GLY A 97 0.45 1.07 0.85
C GLY A 97 0.21 1.81 -0.46
N GLY A 98 -0.96 1.65 -1.08
CA GLY A 98 -1.42 2.45 -2.21
C GLY A 98 -1.64 3.91 -1.83
N GLY A 99 -2.26 4.18 -0.70
CA GLY A 99 -2.39 5.54 -0.13
C GLY A 99 -1.03 6.18 0.17
N LEU A 100 -0.11 5.42 0.76
CA LEU A 100 1.28 5.87 0.99
C LEU A 100 2.02 6.14 -0.32
N SER A 101 1.79 5.33 -1.36
CA SER A 101 2.38 5.53 -2.69
C SER A 101 1.84 6.80 -3.35
N ALA A 102 0.54 7.07 -3.22
CA ALA A 102 -0.06 8.33 -3.66
C ALA A 102 0.52 9.52 -2.90
N HIS A 103 0.57 9.45 -1.56
CA HIS A 103 1.19 10.47 -0.72
C HIS A 103 2.63 10.77 -1.15
N ILE A 104 3.47 9.75 -1.36
CA ILE A 104 4.85 9.96 -1.83
C ILE A 104 4.86 10.66 -3.19
N ALA A 105 3.98 10.27 -4.12
CA ALA A 105 3.88 10.90 -5.44
C ALA A 105 3.42 12.38 -5.37
N GLU A 106 2.66 12.76 -4.34
CA GLU A 106 2.25 14.14 -4.06
C GLU A 106 3.41 14.99 -3.53
N VAL A 107 4.17 14.45 -2.57
CA VAL A 107 5.19 15.23 -1.85
C VAL A 107 6.60 15.06 -2.42
N ARG A 108 6.80 14.12 -3.35
CA ARG A 108 8.08 13.85 -4.03
C ARG A 108 7.93 13.91 -5.55
N PRO A 109 8.10 15.08 -6.18
CA PRO A 109 7.97 15.23 -7.65
C PRO A 109 8.94 14.35 -8.48
N ARG A 110 9.89 13.69 -7.82
CA ARG A 110 10.85 12.76 -8.44
C ARG A 110 10.29 11.35 -8.65
N VAL A 111 9.09 11.04 -8.14
CA VAL A 111 8.42 9.76 -8.45
C VAL A 111 8.24 9.67 -9.96
N SER A 112 8.82 8.62 -10.55
CA SER A 112 8.84 8.41 -11.99
C SER A 112 7.70 7.53 -12.50
N ALA A 113 7.15 6.67 -11.63
CA ALA A 113 6.01 5.80 -11.91
C ALA A 113 5.27 5.48 -10.60
N CYS A 114 3.95 5.35 -10.66
CA CYS A 114 3.12 4.99 -9.52
C CYS A 114 2.24 3.78 -9.86
N VAL A 115 2.25 2.74 -9.02
CA VAL A 115 1.38 1.57 -9.16
C VAL A 115 0.54 1.43 -7.90
N LEU A 116 -0.75 1.49 -8.06
CA LEU A 116 -1.74 1.46 -6.99
C LEU A 116 -2.60 0.20 -7.11
N ILE A 117 -2.56 -0.65 -6.11
CA ILE A 117 -3.31 -1.92 -6.06
C ILE A 117 -4.39 -1.78 -4.99
N ASN A 118 -5.66 -1.80 -5.38
CA ASN A 118 -6.79 -1.61 -4.46
C ASN A 118 -6.55 -0.50 -3.42
N PRO A 119 -6.11 0.72 -3.84
CA PRO A 119 -5.61 1.72 -2.91
C PRO A 119 -6.73 2.32 -2.05
N ILE A 120 -6.45 2.60 -0.78
CA ILE A 120 -7.25 3.53 0.00
C ILE A 120 -6.67 4.94 -0.19
N VAL A 121 -7.44 5.81 -0.83
CA VAL A 121 -7.07 7.21 -1.12
C VAL A 121 -8.19 8.19 -0.80
N LYS A 122 -9.32 7.69 -0.30
CA LYS A 122 -10.52 8.45 -0.02
C LYS A 122 -10.85 8.36 1.47
N PRO A 123 -11.20 9.48 2.12
CA PRO A 123 -11.70 9.42 3.49
C PRO A 123 -13.02 8.63 3.51
N PRO A 124 -13.31 7.89 4.58
CA PRO A 124 -14.58 7.19 4.72
C PRO A 124 -15.74 8.19 4.82
N GLY A 125 -16.97 7.69 4.60
CA GLY A 125 -18.18 8.48 4.76
C GLY A 125 -18.41 8.91 6.22
N GLU A 126 -19.22 9.98 6.42
CA GLU A 126 -19.51 10.57 7.74
C GLU A 126 -19.99 9.52 8.77
N GLU A 127 -20.86 8.59 8.36
CA GLU A 127 -21.39 7.56 9.26
C GLU A 127 -20.28 6.66 9.84
N MET A 128 -19.27 6.34 9.05
CA MET A 128 -18.13 5.53 9.51
C MET A 128 -17.24 6.33 10.46
N ILE A 129 -17.03 7.62 10.20
CA ILE A 129 -16.27 8.52 11.07
C ILE A 129 -17.00 8.70 12.41
N GLU A 130 -18.32 8.94 12.39
CA GLU A 130 -19.13 9.05 13.60
C GLU A 130 -19.11 7.75 14.42
N GLY A 131 -19.24 6.59 13.75
CA GLY A 131 -19.18 5.29 14.42
C GLY A 131 -17.82 5.03 15.07
N LEU A 132 -16.73 5.32 14.38
CA LEU A 132 -15.37 5.19 14.91
C LEU A 132 -15.17 6.12 16.11
N THR A 133 -15.58 7.38 16.00
CA THR A 133 -15.49 8.37 17.08
C THR A 133 -16.27 7.91 18.31
N ALA A 134 -17.50 7.41 18.13
CA ALA A 134 -18.31 6.92 19.23
C ALA A 134 -17.68 5.73 19.96
N LEU A 135 -17.02 4.82 19.24
CA LEU A 135 -16.29 3.70 19.85
C LEU A 135 -15.08 4.19 20.64
N LEU A 136 -14.31 5.12 20.10
CA LEU A 136 -13.15 5.71 20.78
C LEU A 136 -13.56 6.47 22.04
N ASP A 137 -14.63 7.28 21.97
CA ASP A 137 -15.19 8.00 23.13
C ASP A 137 -15.71 7.06 24.22
N ALA A 138 -16.17 5.87 23.84
CA ALA A 138 -16.56 4.81 24.76
C ALA A 138 -15.36 4.04 25.37
N GLY A 139 -14.13 4.39 24.98
CA GLY A 139 -12.89 3.75 25.44
C GLY A 139 -12.63 2.37 24.81
N VAL A 140 -13.21 2.10 23.64
CA VAL A 140 -12.90 0.89 22.86
C VAL A 140 -11.59 1.10 22.13
N GLU A 141 -10.59 0.29 22.42
CA GLU A 141 -9.27 0.40 21.79
C GLU A 141 -9.16 -0.43 20.51
N THR A 142 -9.85 -1.58 20.46
CA THR A 142 -9.79 -2.51 19.33
C THR A 142 -11.15 -3.11 19.01
N ILE A 143 -11.35 -3.53 17.77
CA ILE A 143 -12.46 -4.38 17.31
C ILE A 143 -11.89 -5.64 16.64
N ASP A 144 -12.73 -6.64 16.39
CA ASP A 144 -12.32 -7.85 15.67
C ASP A 144 -11.74 -7.49 14.30
N ALA A 145 -10.68 -8.18 13.89
CA ALA A 145 -10.08 -7.95 12.59
C ALA A 145 -11.03 -8.34 11.45
N ILE A 146 -10.93 -7.64 10.31
CA ILE A 146 -11.69 -7.96 9.11
C ILE A 146 -11.29 -9.34 8.55
N GLY A 147 -10.08 -9.83 8.92
CA GLY A 147 -9.51 -11.05 8.37
C GLY A 147 -8.86 -10.82 6.99
N SER A 148 -8.46 -11.92 6.35
CA SER A 148 -7.87 -11.87 5.03
C SER A 148 -8.96 -11.84 3.96
N ASP A 149 -9.11 -10.74 3.22
CA ASP A 149 -10.00 -10.65 2.05
C ASP A 149 -9.28 -11.19 0.80
N ILE A 150 -9.21 -12.52 0.69
CA ILE A 150 -8.54 -13.28 -0.37
C ILE A 150 -9.52 -14.33 -0.90
N LYS A 151 -9.73 -14.38 -2.22
CA LYS A 151 -10.62 -15.32 -2.89
C LYS A 151 -10.00 -16.70 -3.04
N LYS A 152 -8.68 -16.77 -3.14
CA LYS A 152 -7.92 -18.00 -3.33
C LYS A 152 -8.03 -18.91 -2.11
N GLU A 153 -8.57 -20.10 -2.30
CA GLU A 153 -8.76 -21.09 -1.22
C GLU A 153 -7.43 -21.45 -0.54
N GLY A 154 -7.42 -21.38 0.79
CA GLY A 154 -6.24 -21.72 1.61
C GLY A 154 -5.17 -20.65 1.71
N ALA A 155 -5.29 -19.52 1.00
CA ALA A 155 -4.39 -18.39 1.18
C ALA A 155 -4.84 -17.57 2.40
N ILE A 156 -3.89 -17.25 3.27
CA ILE A 156 -4.13 -16.46 4.49
C ILE A 156 -3.02 -15.42 4.62
N GLU A 157 -3.40 -14.17 4.78
CA GLU A 157 -2.46 -13.10 5.11
C GLU A 157 -2.12 -13.15 6.60
N ALA A 158 -0.84 -13.11 6.93
CA ALA A 158 -0.41 -12.95 8.31
C ALA A 158 -0.78 -11.53 8.79
N SER A 159 -1.71 -11.44 9.72
CA SER A 159 -2.21 -10.18 10.29
C SER A 159 -2.52 -10.35 11.77
N TYR A 160 -2.98 -9.30 12.42
CA TYR A 160 -3.44 -9.34 13.81
C TYR A 160 -4.89 -9.82 13.90
N ASP A 161 -5.27 -10.41 15.04
CA ASP A 161 -6.64 -10.86 15.30
C ASP A 161 -7.60 -9.71 15.65
N ALA A 162 -7.07 -8.49 15.83
CA ALA A 162 -7.84 -7.31 16.15
C ALA A 162 -7.35 -6.08 15.39
N THR A 163 -8.23 -5.10 15.18
CA THR A 163 -7.98 -3.84 14.51
C THR A 163 -7.90 -2.70 15.53
N PRO A 164 -6.75 -2.01 15.68
CA PRO A 164 -6.59 -0.90 16.62
C PRO A 164 -7.26 0.37 16.08
N LEU A 165 -8.24 0.90 16.81
CA LEU A 165 -9.10 1.99 16.34
C LEU A 165 -8.39 3.34 16.21
N GLU A 166 -7.45 3.67 17.09
CA GLU A 166 -6.64 4.90 16.97
C GLU A 166 -5.78 4.88 15.72
N CYS A 167 -5.25 3.72 15.33
CA CYS A 167 -4.51 3.58 14.09
C CYS A 167 -5.41 3.78 12.85
N VAL A 168 -6.64 3.24 12.90
CA VAL A 168 -7.64 3.46 11.85
C VAL A 168 -8.03 4.93 11.76
N ALA A 169 -8.26 5.61 12.89
CA ALA A 169 -8.57 7.02 12.93
C ALA A 169 -7.46 7.87 12.29
N SER A 170 -6.20 7.57 12.64
CA SER A 170 -5.04 8.23 12.06
C SER A 170 -4.92 8.02 10.54
N LEU A 171 -5.22 6.81 10.04
CA LEU A 171 -5.27 6.52 8.61
C LEU A 171 -6.38 7.32 7.92
N PHE A 172 -7.59 7.30 8.47
CA PHE A 172 -8.75 7.99 7.88
C PHE A 172 -8.57 9.50 7.83
N GLU A 173 -8.00 10.09 8.86
CA GLU A 173 -7.66 11.51 8.89
C GLU A 173 -6.67 11.86 7.76
N ALA A 174 -5.65 11.03 7.57
CA ALA A 174 -4.66 11.25 6.51
C ALA A 174 -5.26 11.13 5.10
N MET A 175 -6.28 10.31 4.91
CA MET A 175 -6.94 10.18 3.59
C MET A 175 -7.68 11.45 3.16
N ILE A 176 -7.99 12.36 4.08
CA ILE A 176 -8.54 13.68 3.74
C ILE A 176 -7.51 14.47 2.92
N ASP A 177 -6.27 14.52 3.39
CA ASP A 177 -5.19 15.25 2.73
C ASP A 177 -4.74 14.53 1.44
N VAL A 178 -4.58 13.21 1.47
CA VAL A 178 -4.23 12.41 0.28
C VAL A 178 -5.26 12.63 -0.82
N ASN A 179 -6.55 12.49 -0.54
CA ASN A 179 -7.59 12.71 -1.54
C ASN A 179 -7.55 14.13 -2.13
N ALA A 180 -7.45 15.14 -1.26
CA ALA A 180 -7.39 16.54 -1.68
C ALA A 180 -6.19 16.86 -2.59
N ASN A 181 -5.10 16.10 -2.47
CA ASN A 181 -3.85 16.34 -3.19
C ASN A 181 -3.62 15.39 -4.39
N LEU A 182 -4.48 14.39 -4.65
CA LEU A 182 -4.36 13.50 -5.82
C LEU A 182 -4.12 14.27 -7.14
N GLY A 183 -4.74 15.44 -7.27
CA GLY A 183 -4.57 16.33 -8.42
C GLY A 183 -3.16 16.92 -8.58
N THR A 184 -2.24 16.72 -7.66
CA THR A 184 -0.84 17.14 -7.79
C THR A 184 0.04 16.05 -8.43
N ILE A 185 -0.41 14.79 -8.43
CA ILE A 185 0.32 13.66 -8.99
C ILE A 185 0.40 13.79 -10.50
N THR A 186 1.63 13.90 -11.02
CA THR A 186 1.92 13.98 -12.46
C THR A 186 2.62 12.72 -13.00
N ALA A 187 3.08 11.86 -12.11
CA ALA A 187 3.68 10.58 -12.50
C ALA A 187 2.67 9.70 -13.26
N PRO A 188 3.09 9.02 -14.34
CA PRO A 188 2.28 7.96 -14.93
C PRO A 188 1.87 6.95 -13.86
N THR A 189 0.59 6.59 -13.85
CA THR A 189 -0.01 5.76 -12.81
C THR A 189 -0.68 4.53 -13.41
N LEU A 190 -0.37 3.35 -12.90
CA LEU A 190 -1.10 2.11 -13.12
C LEU A 190 -1.99 1.86 -11.90
N LEU A 191 -3.29 1.69 -12.14
CA LEU A 191 -4.27 1.34 -11.14
C LEU A 191 -4.75 -0.10 -11.37
N LEU A 192 -4.53 -0.97 -10.42
CA LEU A 192 -5.04 -2.34 -10.39
C LEU A 192 -6.21 -2.39 -9.41
N SER A 193 -7.39 -2.77 -9.88
CA SER A 193 -8.62 -2.73 -9.07
C SER A 193 -9.37 -4.05 -9.13
N SER A 194 -9.60 -4.68 -7.99
CA SER A 194 -10.47 -5.85 -7.89
C SER A 194 -11.93 -5.48 -8.14
N ARG A 195 -12.65 -6.34 -8.88
CA ARG A 195 -14.10 -6.16 -9.08
C ARG A 195 -14.89 -6.40 -7.80
N GLU A 196 -14.43 -7.36 -7.02
CA GLU A 196 -15.03 -7.77 -5.76
C GLU A 196 -14.02 -7.47 -4.64
N ASP A 197 -14.05 -6.26 -4.11
CA ASP A 197 -13.25 -5.82 -2.97
C ASP A 197 -14.20 -5.51 -1.81
N HIS A 198 -14.07 -6.22 -0.69
CA HIS A 198 -14.95 -6.09 0.48
C HIS A 198 -14.37 -5.15 1.55
N VAL A 199 -13.16 -4.62 1.32
CA VAL A 199 -12.45 -3.73 2.25
C VAL A 199 -12.41 -2.30 1.74
N VAL A 200 -11.97 -2.11 0.48
CA VAL A 200 -11.89 -0.79 -0.16
C VAL A 200 -12.76 -0.76 -1.40
N THR A 201 -13.78 0.08 -1.36
CA THR A 201 -14.74 0.22 -2.46
C THR A 201 -14.08 0.81 -3.71
N SER A 202 -14.55 0.40 -4.89
CA SER A 202 -13.97 0.77 -6.20
C SER A 202 -13.98 2.26 -6.51
N ASP A 203 -14.78 3.07 -5.79
CA ASP A 203 -14.82 4.53 -5.92
C ASP A 203 -13.51 5.21 -5.49
N ASN A 204 -12.68 4.56 -4.64
CA ASN A 204 -11.31 5.00 -4.41
C ASN A 204 -10.49 5.03 -5.72
N GLY A 205 -10.62 3.98 -6.53
CA GLY A 205 -9.99 3.93 -7.85
C GLY A 205 -10.58 4.94 -8.83
N ASP A 206 -11.87 5.26 -8.72
CA ASP A 206 -12.51 6.27 -9.57
C ASP A 206 -11.98 7.68 -9.25
N ASP A 207 -11.71 7.98 -7.97
CA ASP A 207 -11.05 9.23 -7.58
C ASP A 207 -9.63 9.32 -8.17
N VAL A 208 -8.84 8.22 -8.13
CA VAL A 208 -7.53 8.18 -8.80
C VAL A 208 -7.64 8.50 -10.29
N VAL A 209 -8.55 7.84 -11.01
CA VAL A 209 -8.74 8.04 -12.45
C VAL A 209 -9.17 9.47 -12.78
N SER A 210 -10.02 10.07 -11.96
CA SER A 210 -10.59 11.39 -12.23
C SER A 210 -9.74 12.56 -11.79
N MET A 211 -8.91 12.39 -10.75
CA MET A 211 -8.20 13.49 -10.10
C MET A 211 -6.71 13.54 -10.44
N VAL A 212 -6.05 12.40 -10.64
CA VAL A 212 -4.61 12.35 -10.98
C VAL A 212 -4.37 13.04 -12.32
N LYS A 213 -3.39 13.95 -12.38
CA LYS A 213 -3.05 14.71 -13.61
C LYS A 213 -2.18 13.93 -14.58
N GLY A 214 -1.37 13.01 -14.08
CA GLY A 214 -0.58 12.12 -14.92
C GLY A 214 -1.45 11.15 -15.71
N PRO A 215 -0.90 10.48 -16.73
CA PRO A 215 -1.62 9.40 -17.41
C PRO A 215 -1.98 8.29 -16.44
N VAL A 216 -3.25 7.86 -16.41
CA VAL A 216 -3.73 6.76 -15.59
C VAL A 216 -4.20 5.61 -16.48
N GLU A 217 -3.66 4.42 -16.24
CA GLU A 217 -4.09 3.17 -16.85
C GLU A 217 -4.75 2.31 -15.78
N ARG A 218 -5.96 1.79 -16.03
CA ARG A 218 -6.66 0.91 -15.08
C ARG A 218 -6.78 -0.49 -15.63
N VAL A 219 -6.36 -1.47 -14.83
CA VAL A 219 -6.54 -2.90 -15.06
C VAL A 219 -7.49 -3.46 -14.01
N TRP A 220 -8.49 -4.21 -14.44
CA TRP A 220 -9.43 -4.87 -13.55
C TRP A 220 -8.95 -6.29 -13.22
N LEU A 221 -9.02 -6.63 -11.93
CA LEU A 221 -8.74 -7.96 -11.40
C LEU A 221 -10.09 -8.67 -11.20
N GLU A 222 -10.37 -9.64 -12.05
CA GLU A 222 -11.69 -10.28 -12.13
C GLU A 222 -11.82 -11.46 -11.15
N ASN A 223 -10.71 -11.99 -10.63
CA ASN A 223 -10.68 -13.23 -9.85
C ASN A 223 -10.08 -13.04 -8.46
N SER A 224 -9.85 -11.80 -8.03
CA SER A 224 -9.23 -11.50 -6.73
C SER A 224 -10.10 -10.58 -5.90
N TYR A 225 -10.00 -10.72 -4.57
CA TYR A 225 -10.51 -9.79 -3.59
C TYR A 225 -9.47 -8.72 -3.25
N HIS A 226 -9.55 -8.13 -2.05
CA HIS A 226 -8.72 -6.98 -1.66
C HIS A 226 -7.22 -7.25 -1.73
N VAL A 227 -6.74 -8.36 -1.15
CA VAL A 227 -5.31 -8.70 -1.08
C VAL A 227 -4.86 -9.41 -2.37
N ALA A 228 -5.01 -8.71 -3.51
CA ALA A 228 -4.77 -9.27 -4.85
C ALA A 228 -3.34 -9.78 -5.08
N THR A 229 -2.37 -9.33 -4.28
CA THR A 229 -0.98 -9.78 -4.30
C THR A 229 -0.75 -11.17 -3.69
N MET A 230 -1.80 -11.78 -3.12
CA MET A 230 -1.79 -13.14 -2.61
C MET A 230 -2.90 -14.00 -3.21
N ASP A 231 -3.66 -13.45 -4.17
CA ASP A 231 -4.89 -14.03 -4.69
C ASP A 231 -4.72 -14.60 -6.12
N ASN A 232 -5.82 -14.96 -6.77
CA ASN A 232 -5.85 -15.66 -8.04
C ASN A 232 -5.27 -14.84 -9.22
N ASP A 233 -5.35 -13.51 -9.18
CA ASP A 233 -4.79 -12.64 -10.22
C ASP A 233 -3.33 -12.21 -9.92
N LEU A 234 -2.60 -12.85 -8.99
CA LEU A 234 -1.23 -12.51 -8.65
C LEU A 234 -0.33 -12.40 -9.90
N GLU A 235 -0.39 -13.38 -10.81
CA GLU A 235 0.43 -13.37 -12.04
C GLU A 235 0.09 -12.16 -12.94
N LEU A 236 -1.17 -11.73 -12.98
CA LEU A 236 -1.60 -10.53 -13.70
C LEU A 236 -1.09 -9.27 -12.99
N VAL A 237 -1.16 -9.22 -11.66
CA VAL A 237 -0.62 -8.10 -10.86
C VAL A 237 0.87 -7.93 -11.11
N GLU A 238 1.64 -9.02 -11.06
CA GLU A 238 3.08 -9.02 -11.30
C GLU A 238 3.43 -8.60 -12.73
N SER A 239 2.83 -9.25 -13.73
CA SER A 239 3.13 -8.96 -15.14
C SER A 239 2.74 -7.53 -15.53
N ALA A 240 1.53 -7.07 -15.17
CA ALA A 240 1.09 -5.71 -15.49
C ALA A 240 1.96 -4.65 -14.80
N THR A 241 2.38 -4.91 -13.55
CA THR A 241 3.28 -4.01 -12.81
C THR A 241 4.64 -3.93 -13.52
N ILE A 242 5.26 -5.07 -13.85
CA ILE A 242 6.58 -5.10 -14.48
C ILE A 242 6.54 -4.48 -15.89
N GLU A 243 5.54 -4.81 -16.71
CA GLU A 243 5.37 -4.23 -18.05
C GLU A 243 5.19 -2.70 -17.98
N PHE A 244 4.43 -2.21 -17.02
CA PHE A 244 4.25 -0.78 -16.81
C PHE A 244 5.56 -0.10 -16.37
N LEU A 245 6.25 -0.66 -15.36
CA LEU A 245 7.53 -0.14 -14.88
C LEU A 245 8.59 -0.14 -16.00
N ASP A 246 8.68 -1.21 -16.79
CA ASP A 246 9.59 -1.32 -17.91
C ASP A 246 9.36 -0.21 -18.94
N ARG A 247 8.12 0.02 -19.31
CA ARG A 247 7.73 1.04 -20.27
C ARG A 247 8.03 2.46 -19.78
N ILE A 248 7.86 2.71 -18.48
CA ILE A 248 8.04 4.05 -17.93
C ILE A 248 9.47 4.28 -17.46
N LEU A 249 10.09 3.34 -16.75
CA LEU A 249 11.41 3.57 -16.13
C LEU A 249 12.59 3.28 -17.07
N LYS A 250 12.42 2.40 -18.07
CA LYS A 250 13.48 2.06 -19.03
C LYS A 250 13.46 2.93 -20.31
N SER A 251 12.49 3.86 -20.41
CA SER A 251 12.32 4.77 -21.57
C SER A 251 13.29 5.96 -21.57
#